data_57f64c5229e28e4c89ee62c1fceb67b3
#
_entry.id   57f64c5229e28e4c89ee62c1fceb67b3
#
_cell.length_a   1.000
_cell.length_b   1.000
_cell.length_c   1.000
_cell.angle_alpha   90.00
_cell.angle_beta   90.00
_cell.angle_gamma   90.00
#
_symmetry.space_group_name_H-M   'P 1'
#
loop_
_entity.id
_entity.type
_entity.pdbx_description
1 polymer ?
#
loop_
_entity_poly.entity_id
_entity_poly.type
_entity_poly.pdbx_seq_one_letter_code
_entity_poly.pdbx_strand_id
1 'polypeptide(L)'
;MKTYNLAFKYRVYPNEVQANIINATFGCTRLVYNRFLAQRKELYETEKKSVTYNTQAKELPLLKLELPFLKEVDSIALQQALKNLETAYKNFFQNRTAFPKFKSKKSTRKSYNTVSTSNNIRKDIKEVPSDNNIVGLDFSMSELFVSSENQRADYPRFFRKLETKLAKAQRELSRKVKFSSNWNKTKLKVAKIHQTIKNSRKDFLHKLSNELVTKYNAIILEDLNMKGMSGALNFGKSVADNGWRMFTTMLQYKSIFLGKQVIKIDKWFPSSKTCSFCGTIKAELALYSRVYKCDEYNSEIDKDLNASINIREVGRELLAY
;
A
#
# COMPACT_ATOMS: atom_id res chain seq x y z
N MET A 1 21.31 -9.47 -11.72
CA MET A 1 20.55 -8.21 -11.72
C MET A 1 19.14 -8.51 -11.16
N LYS A 2 18.70 -7.89 -10.07
CA LYS A 2 17.34 -8.08 -9.53
C LYS A 2 16.37 -7.18 -10.28
N THR A 3 15.31 -7.74 -10.85
CA THR A 3 14.26 -6.98 -11.54
C THR A 3 13.10 -6.71 -10.60
N TYR A 4 12.68 -5.46 -10.48
CA TYR A 4 11.56 -5.05 -9.65
C TYR A 4 10.41 -4.51 -10.51
N ASN A 5 9.19 -4.94 -10.24
CA ASN A 5 8.00 -4.41 -10.88
C ASN A 5 7.41 -3.28 -10.01
N LEU A 6 7.29 -2.09 -10.59
CA LEU A 6 6.72 -0.93 -9.92
C LEU A 6 5.32 -0.64 -10.46
N ALA A 7 4.38 -0.42 -9.56
CA ALA A 7 3.01 -0.03 -9.91
C ALA A 7 2.73 1.40 -9.43
N PHE A 8 2.31 2.25 -10.35
CA PHE A 8 1.89 3.63 -10.07
C PHE A 8 0.38 3.74 -10.17
N LYS A 9 -0.24 4.47 -9.26
CA LYS A 9 -1.68 4.69 -9.26
C LYS A 9 -1.99 6.16 -9.49
N TYR A 10 -2.59 6.44 -10.64
CA TYR A 10 -3.05 7.78 -11.02
C TYR A 10 -4.58 7.86 -10.98
N ARG A 11 -5.10 9.05 -10.70
CA ARG A 11 -6.52 9.36 -10.91
C ARG A 11 -6.64 10.04 -12.27
N VAL A 12 -7.49 9.51 -13.12
CA VAL A 12 -7.78 10.06 -14.44
C VAL A 12 -9.15 10.76 -14.39
N TYR A 13 -9.27 11.88 -15.05
CA TYR A 13 -10.50 12.67 -15.21
C TYR A 13 -10.84 12.70 -16.70
N PRO A 14 -11.54 11.67 -17.21
CA PRO A 14 -11.87 11.60 -18.63
C PRO A 14 -12.87 12.69 -19.01
N ASN A 15 -12.72 13.25 -20.20
CA ASN A 15 -13.76 14.02 -20.85
C ASN A 15 -14.88 13.09 -21.32
N GLU A 16 -15.97 13.62 -21.86
CA GLU A 16 -17.14 12.85 -22.26
C GLU A 16 -16.81 11.77 -23.30
N VAL A 17 -16.04 12.11 -24.34
CA VAL A 17 -15.59 11.18 -25.38
C VAL A 17 -14.75 10.04 -24.76
N GLN A 18 -13.78 10.36 -23.94
CA GLN A 18 -12.94 9.37 -23.27
C GLN A 18 -13.76 8.50 -22.31
N ALA A 19 -14.73 9.09 -21.59
CA ALA A 19 -15.62 8.34 -20.70
C ALA A 19 -16.47 7.33 -21.47
N ASN A 20 -16.95 7.68 -22.65
CA ASN A 20 -17.71 6.79 -23.53
C ASN A 20 -16.85 5.59 -23.99
N ILE A 21 -15.62 5.83 -24.44
CA ILE A 21 -14.68 4.76 -24.84
C ILE A 21 -14.36 3.85 -23.66
N ILE A 22 -14.07 4.41 -22.47
CA ILE A 22 -13.79 3.64 -21.26
C ILE A 22 -15.00 2.79 -20.86
N ASN A 23 -16.22 3.31 -20.93
CA ASN A 23 -17.43 2.60 -20.59
C ASN A 23 -17.76 1.49 -21.62
N ALA A 24 -17.54 1.74 -22.90
CA ALA A 24 -17.62 0.72 -23.96
C ALA A 24 -16.62 -0.41 -23.69
N THR A 25 -15.36 -0.07 -23.37
CA THR A 25 -14.32 -1.06 -23.05
C THR A 25 -14.70 -1.90 -21.83
N PHE A 26 -15.27 -1.33 -20.76
CA PHE A 26 -15.81 -2.10 -19.63
C PHE A 26 -16.92 -3.07 -20.06
N GLY A 27 -17.80 -2.65 -20.96
CA GLY A 27 -18.87 -3.49 -21.52
C GLY A 27 -18.31 -4.67 -22.29
N CYS A 28 -17.44 -4.41 -23.24
CA CYS A 28 -16.84 -5.40 -24.13
C CYS A 28 -15.96 -6.41 -23.37
N THR A 29 -15.10 -5.97 -22.48
CA THR A 29 -14.26 -6.87 -21.66
C THR A 29 -15.09 -7.76 -20.74
N ARG A 30 -16.20 -7.25 -20.20
CA ARG A 30 -17.15 -8.06 -19.41
C ARG A 30 -17.85 -9.09 -20.27
N LEU A 31 -18.31 -8.72 -21.46
CA LEU A 31 -18.96 -9.60 -22.40
C LEU A 31 -18.04 -10.76 -22.80
N VAL A 32 -16.82 -10.45 -23.22
CA VAL A 32 -15.79 -11.44 -23.58
C VAL A 32 -15.53 -12.40 -22.41
N TYR A 33 -15.27 -11.87 -21.21
CA TYR A 33 -15.05 -12.70 -20.03
C TYR A 33 -16.24 -13.65 -19.77
N ASN A 34 -17.46 -13.13 -19.82
CA ASN A 34 -18.67 -13.91 -19.52
C ASN A 34 -18.99 -14.94 -20.61
N ARG A 35 -18.84 -14.59 -21.90
CA ARG A 35 -19.05 -15.51 -23.02
C ARG A 35 -18.13 -16.72 -22.91
N PHE A 36 -16.84 -16.48 -22.70
CA PHE A 36 -15.89 -17.57 -22.62
C PHE A 36 -15.92 -18.33 -21.27
N LEU A 37 -16.40 -17.71 -20.19
CA LEU A 37 -16.73 -18.45 -18.96
C LEU A 37 -17.93 -19.39 -19.18
N ALA A 38 -18.97 -18.94 -19.88
CA ALA A 38 -20.12 -19.78 -20.22
C ALA A 38 -19.68 -20.98 -21.07
N GLN A 39 -18.91 -20.75 -22.14
CA GLN A 39 -18.36 -21.79 -22.99
C GLN A 39 -17.56 -22.84 -22.22
N ARG A 40 -16.67 -22.43 -21.30
CA ARG A 40 -15.89 -23.36 -20.45
C ARG A 40 -16.81 -24.25 -19.60
N LYS A 41 -17.86 -23.66 -19.05
CA LYS A 41 -18.82 -24.40 -18.23
C LYS A 41 -19.59 -25.44 -19.09
N GLU A 42 -20.13 -25.02 -20.21
CA GLU A 42 -20.88 -25.85 -21.12
C GLU A 42 -20.03 -27.04 -21.61
N LEU A 43 -18.85 -26.80 -22.17
CA LEU A 43 -17.94 -27.84 -22.64
C LEU A 43 -17.52 -28.82 -21.55
N TYR A 44 -17.37 -28.35 -20.32
CA TYR A 44 -17.05 -29.24 -19.20
C TYR A 44 -18.27 -30.08 -18.77
N GLU A 45 -19.46 -29.51 -18.78
CA GLU A 45 -20.69 -30.21 -18.41
C GLU A 45 -21.06 -31.29 -19.46
N THR A 46 -20.95 -30.95 -20.75
CA THR A 46 -21.36 -31.83 -21.86
C THR A 46 -20.28 -32.84 -22.25
N GLU A 47 -19.05 -32.41 -22.40
CA GLU A 47 -17.95 -33.21 -22.96
C GLU A 47 -16.85 -33.55 -21.97
N LYS A 48 -16.90 -33.06 -20.71
CA LYS A 48 -15.84 -33.13 -19.73
C LYS A 48 -14.51 -32.56 -20.21
N LYS A 49 -14.54 -31.64 -21.17
CA LYS A 49 -13.40 -31.11 -21.88
C LYS A 49 -12.90 -29.82 -21.18
N SER A 50 -11.61 -29.76 -20.92
CA SER A 50 -10.95 -28.55 -20.38
C SER A 50 -10.49 -27.65 -21.53
N VAL A 51 -10.82 -26.36 -21.46
CA VAL A 51 -10.46 -25.34 -22.44
C VAL A 51 -9.47 -24.35 -21.84
N THR A 52 -8.40 -24.04 -22.58
CA THR A 52 -7.33 -23.14 -22.15
C THR A 52 -7.49 -21.73 -22.75
N TYR A 53 -6.67 -20.80 -22.22
CA TYR A 53 -6.55 -19.46 -22.81
C TYR A 53 -6.21 -19.51 -24.31
N ASN A 54 -5.25 -20.37 -24.71
CA ASN A 54 -4.79 -20.42 -26.11
C ASN A 54 -5.91 -20.84 -27.08
N THR A 55 -6.76 -21.78 -26.67
CA THR A 55 -7.92 -22.19 -27.46
C THR A 55 -8.89 -21.02 -27.64
N GLN A 56 -9.29 -20.38 -26.54
CA GLN A 56 -10.24 -19.28 -26.58
C GLN A 56 -9.70 -18.01 -27.25
N ALA A 57 -8.38 -17.76 -27.16
CA ALA A 57 -7.73 -16.65 -27.85
C ALA A 57 -7.80 -16.76 -29.37
N LYS A 58 -7.81 -18.00 -29.94
CA LYS A 58 -8.01 -18.26 -31.37
C LYS A 58 -9.46 -18.01 -31.82
N GLU A 59 -10.41 -18.11 -30.90
CA GLU A 59 -11.84 -17.87 -31.18
C GLU A 59 -12.20 -16.38 -31.09
N LEU A 60 -11.40 -15.56 -30.38
CA LEU A 60 -11.69 -14.13 -30.23
C LEU A 60 -11.80 -13.36 -31.55
N PRO A 61 -10.99 -13.59 -32.58
CA PRO A 61 -11.19 -12.98 -33.91
C PRO A 61 -12.55 -13.33 -34.55
N LEU A 62 -13.01 -14.56 -34.41
CA LEU A 62 -14.31 -15.00 -34.92
C LEU A 62 -15.45 -14.30 -34.17
N LEU A 63 -15.35 -14.20 -32.85
CA LEU A 63 -16.29 -13.45 -32.04
C LEU A 63 -16.36 -11.96 -32.43
N LYS A 64 -15.26 -11.36 -32.89
CA LYS A 64 -15.22 -9.97 -33.41
C LYS A 64 -15.90 -9.84 -34.80
N LEU A 65 -15.99 -10.92 -35.55
CA LEU A 65 -16.79 -10.95 -36.79
C LEU A 65 -18.29 -11.07 -36.48
N GLU A 66 -18.64 -11.92 -35.52
CA GLU A 66 -20.00 -12.05 -35.01
C GLU A 66 -20.52 -10.77 -34.36
N LEU A 67 -19.66 -10.10 -33.59
CA LEU A 67 -19.98 -8.89 -32.81
C LEU A 67 -19.08 -7.72 -33.21
N PRO A 68 -19.40 -6.97 -34.29
CA PRO A 68 -18.51 -5.95 -34.87
C PRO A 68 -18.10 -4.83 -33.89
N PHE A 69 -18.95 -4.47 -32.92
CA PHE A 69 -18.66 -3.45 -31.90
C PHE A 69 -17.46 -3.80 -31.01
N LEU A 70 -17.04 -5.07 -30.96
CA LEU A 70 -15.79 -5.46 -30.25
C LEU A 70 -14.52 -4.94 -30.96
N LYS A 71 -14.65 -4.51 -32.23
CA LYS A 71 -13.54 -3.89 -32.97
C LYS A 71 -13.33 -2.42 -32.58
N GLU A 72 -14.32 -1.77 -31.98
CA GLU A 72 -14.28 -0.36 -31.57
C GLU A 72 -13.47 -0.11 -30.28
N VAL A 73 -13.09 -1.18 -29.59
CA VAL A 73 -12.34 -1.09 -28.32
C VAL A 73 -10.96 -1.73 -28.45
N ASP A 74 -10.08 -1.41 -27.49
CA ASP A 74 -8.73 -1.96 -27.44
C ASP A 74 -8.71 -3.49 -27.45
N SER A 75 -8.11 -4.05 -28.50
CA SER A 75 -7.96 -5.50 -28.70
C SER A 75 -7.17 -6.15 -27.55
N ILE A 76 -6.19 -5.45 -27.00
CA ILE A 76 -5.37 -5.95 -25.89
C ILE A 76 -6.23 -6.07 -24.64
N ALA A 77 -7.14 -5.12 -24.39
CA ALA A 77 -8.06 -5.20 -23.25
C ALA A 77 -8.98 -6.45 -23.33
N LEU A 78 -9.42 -6.83 -24.53
CA LEU A 78 -10.20 -8.05 -24.74
C LEU A 78 -9.37 -9.31 -24.48
N GLN A 79 -8.13 -9.37 -24.97
CA GLN A 79 -7.20 -10.48 -24.68
C GLN A 79 -6.88 -10.60 -23.19
N GLN A 80 -6.69 -9.45 -22.49
CA GLN A 80 -6.47 -9.46 -21.06
C GLN A 80 -7.70 -9.95 -20.27
N ALA A 81 -8.92 -9.77 -20.80
CA ALA A 81 -10.11 -10.35 -20.20
C ALA A 81 -10.07 -11.90 -20.21
N LEU A 82 -9.55 -12.50 -21.28
CA LEU A 82 -9.33 -13.96 -21.37
C LEU A 82 -8.20 -14.42 -20.44
N LYS A 83 -7.08 -13.69 -20.36
CA LYS A 83 -6.00 -13.99 -19.41
C LYS A 83 -6.48 -13.90 -17.96
N ASN A 84 -7.34 -12.95 -17.65
CA ASN A 84 -7.95 -12.82 -16.32
C ASN A 84 -8.87 -14.02 -16.01
N LEU A 85 -9.60 -14.54 -17.00
CA LEU A 85 -10.41 -15.76 -16.85
C LEU A 85 -9.50 -16.97 -16.57
N GLU A 86 -8.44 -17.14 -17.34
CA GLU A 86 -7.44 -18.20 -17.12
C GLU A 86 -6.84 -18.14 -15.71
N THR A 87 -6.44 -16.94 -15.26
CA THR A 87 -5.91 -16.73 -13.92
C THR A 87 -6.95 -17.07 -12.84
N ALA A 88 -8.22 -16.74 -13.06
CA ALA A 88 -9.29 -17.07 -12.12
C ALA A 88 -9.45 -18.59 -11.96
N TYR A 89 -9.41 -19.35 -13.07
CA TYR A 89 -9.42 -20.82 -13.02
C TYR A 89 -8.19 -21.40 -12.34
N LYS A 90 -6.98 -20.91 -12.67
CA LYS A 90 -5.74 -21.32 -11.99
C LYS A 90 -5.81 -21.11 -10.48
N ASN A 91 -6.28 -19.97 -10.04
CA ASN A 91 -6.45 -19.67 -8.62
C ASN A 91 -7.50 -20.59 -7.95
N PHE A 92 -8.56 -20.91 -8.65
CA PHE A 92 -9.56 -21.87 -8.16
C PHE A 92 -8.95 -23.27 -7.97
N PHE A 93 -8.27 -23.81 -8.98
CA PHE A 93 -7.63 -25.13 -8.87
C PHE A 93 -6.49 -25.19 -7.84
N GLN A 94 -5.90 -24.04 -7.53
CA GLN A 94 -4.90 -23.92 -6.45
C GLN A 94 -5.53 -23.65 -5.06
N ASN A 95 -6.84 -23.76 -4.92
CA ASN A 95 -7.59 -23.48 -3.69
C ASN A 95 -7.38 -22.07 -3.11
N ARG A 96 -7.00 -21.10 -3.97
CA ARG A 96 -6.79 -19.71 -3.56
C ARG A 96 -8.05 -18.86 -3.60
N THR A 97 -9.01 -19.22 -4.44
CA THR A 97 -10.28 -18.50 -4.63
C THR A 97 -11.43 -19.45 -4.92
N ALA A 98 -12.66 -18.97 -4.72
CA ALA A 98 -13.85 -19.68 -5.17
C ALA A 98 -13.94 -19.75 -6.70
N PHE A 99 -14.83 -20.61 -7.21
CA PHE A 99 -15.08 -20.79 -8.64
C PHE A 99 -15.38 -19.45 -9.35
N PRO A 100 -14.87 -19.23 -10.57
CA PRO A 100 -15.09 -18.00 -11.34
C PRO A 100 -16.57 -17.67 -11.52
N LYS A 101 -16.96 -16.43 -11.23
CA LYS A 101 -18.33 -15.94 -11.33
C LYS A 101 -18.49 -15.00 -12.53
N PHE A 102 -19.70 -14.96 -13.10
CA PHE A 102 -20.05 -13.98 -14.12
C PHE A 102 -19.92 -12.55 -13.58
N LYS A 103 -19.37 -11.67 -14.42
CA LYS A 103 -19.23 -10.25 -14.09
C LYS A 103 -20.55 -9.51 -14.35
N SER A 104 -21.03 -8.74 -13.37
CA SER A 104 -22.25 -7.97 -13.45
C SER A 104 -22.03 -6.52 -13.90
N LYS A 105 -22.96 -5.95 -14.68
CA LYS A 105 -23.00 -4.51 -15.00
C LYS A 105 -23.21 -3.64 -13.76
N LYS A 106 -23.91 -4.18 -12.75
CA LYS A 106 -24.20 -3.49 -11.47
C LYS A 106 -23.01 -3.46 -10.51
N SER A 107 -21.91 -4.17 -10.81
CA SER A 107 -20.71 -4.14 -9.97
C SER A 107 -20.16 -2.70 -9.84
N THR A 108 -19.86 -2.30 -8.62
CA THR A 108 -19.26 -1.00 -8.32
C THR A 108 -17.79 -0.92 -8.75
N ARG A 109 -17.13 -2.07 -8.91
CA ARG A 109 -15.74 -2.16 -9.41
C ARG A 109 -15.75 -2.50 -10.88
N LYS A 110 -15.55 -1.47 -11.71
CA LYS A 110 -15.31 -1.63 -13.14
C LYS A 110 -13.82 -1.50 -13.41
N SER A 111 -13.22 -2.48 -14.07
CA SER A 111 -11.80 -2.46 -14.43
C SER A 111 -11.55 -3.28 -15.69
N TYR A 112 -10.58 -2.85 -16.47
CA TYR A 112 -9.94 -3.64 -17.51
C TYR A 112 -8.44 -3.42 -17.46
N ASN A 113 -7.69 -4.32 -18.04
CA ASN A 113 -6.23 -4.21 -18.19
C ASN A 113 -5.92 -4.01 -19.67
N THR A 114 -4.99 -3.15 -19.96
CA THR A 114 -4.32 -3.06 -21.26
C THR A 114 -2.81 -3.11 -21.03
N VAL A 115 -2.05 -3.44 -22.05
CA VAL A 115 -0.59 -3.55 -21.99
C VAL A 115 -0.01 -2.68 -23.10
N SER A 116 0.89 -1.77 -22.71
CA SER A 116 1.71 -1.06 -23.69
C SER A 116 3.06 -1.80 -23.80
N THR A 117 3.43 -2.22 -24.99
CA THR A 117 4.69 -2.93 -25.25
C THR A 117 5.89 -1.98 -25.42
N SER A 118 5.64 -0.66 -25.53
CA SER A 118 6.65 0.34 -25.86
C SER A 118 7.28 1.08 -24.68
N ASN A 119 6.76 0.92 -23.45
CA ASN A 119 7.17 1.72 -22.29
C ASN A 119 7.86 0.90 -21.19
N ASN A 120 8.86 0.09 -21.54
CA ASN A 120 9.76 -0.48 -20.53
C ASN A 120 10.82 0.57 -20.15
N ILE A 121 10.54 1.34 -19.12
CA ILE A 121 11.56 2.20 -18.50
C ILE A 121 12.42 1.29 -17.64
N ARG A 122 13.62 0.97 -18.14
CA ARG A 122 14.67 0.34 -17.33
C ARG A 122 15.45 1.45 -16.64
N LYS A 123 15.56 1.39 -15.33
CA LYS A 123 16.46 2.24 -14.56
C LYS A 123 17.51 1.35 -13.93
N ASP A 124 18.77 1.57 -14.29
CA ASP A 124 19.88 0.90 -13.63
C ASP A 124 19.96 1.40 -12.19
N ILE A 125 19.86 0.47 -11.26
CA ILE A 125 20.00 0.76 -9.83
C ILE A 125 21.50 0.78 -9.59
N LYS A 126 22.04 1.96 -9.27
CA LYS A 126 23.44 2.11 -8.87
C LYS A 126 23.67 1.38 -7.55
N GLU A 127 24.82 0.76 -7.42
CA GLU A 127 25.23 0.18 -6.13
C GLU A 127 25.34 1.28 -5.07
N VAL A 128 25.00 0.91 -3.84
CA VAL A 128 25.03 1.85 -2.70
C VAL A 128 26.48 2.26 -2.47
N PRO A 129 26.81 3.56 -2.45
CA PRO A 129 28.12 4.01 -2.01
C PRO A 129 28.38 3.51 -0.59
N SER A 130 29.61 3.13 -0.30
CA SER A 130 30.07 2.63 0.99
C SER A 130 30.09 3.70 2.11
N ASP A 131 29.53 4.88 1.86
CA ASP A 131 29.45 5.95 2.85
C ASP A 131 28.53 5.58 4.00
N ASN A 132 29.04 5.71 5.22
CA ASN A 132 28.38 5.44 6.50
C ASN A 132 27.20 6.38 6.82
N ASN A 133 26.48 6.89 5.82
CA ASN A 133 25.34 7.77 6.04
C ASN A 133 24.09 6.94 6.38
N ILE A 134 24.01 6.53 7.65
CA ILE A 134 23.02 5.62 8.22
C ILE A 134 22.21 6.35 9.27
N VAL A 135 20.90 6.15 9.28
CA VAL A 135 20.01 6.70 10.31
C VAL A 135 19.17 5.60 10.95
N GLY A 136 19.07 5.64 12.29
CA GLY A 136 18.11 4.86 13.07
C GLY A 136 16.84 5.68 13.30
N LEU A 137 15.67 5.04 13.18
CA LEU A 137 14.37 5.66 13.43
C LEU A 137 13.62 4.88 14.50
N ASP A 138 13.37 5.49 15.63
CA ASP A 138 12.48 4.98 16.67
C ASP A 138 11.05 5.45 16.42
N PHE A 139 10.07 4.57 16.58
CA PHE A 139 8.65 4.90 16.38
C PHE A 139 8.12 5.76 17.51
N SER A 140 7.53 6.90 17.18
CA SER A 140 6.83 7.75 18.12
C SER A 140 5.35 7.91 17.78
N MET A 141 4.46 7.71 18.77
CA MET A 141 3.03 7.92 18.57
C MET A 141 2.66 9.41 18.45
N SER A 142 3.46 10.30 19.01
CA SER A 142 3.24 11.74 18.94
C SER A 142 3.78 12.35 17.65
N GLU A 143 4.94 11.92 17.20
CA GLU A 143 5.75 12.60 16.19
C GLU A 143 6.07 11.74 14.95
N LEU A 144 5.50 10.56 14.79
CA LEU A 144 5.79 9.53 13.82
C LEU A 144 7.12 8.79 14.09
N PHE A 145 8.25 9.50 14.21
CA PHE A 145 9.54 8.95 14.62
C PHE A 145 10.44 9.99 15.29
N VAL A 146 11.44 9.50 16.01
CA VAL A 146 12.63 10.22 16.43
C VAL A 146 13.84 9.57 15.75
N SER A 147 14.70 10.37 15.12
CA SER A 147 15.91 9.86 14.45
C SER A 147 17.13 9.88 15.35
N SER A 148 18.14 9.07 15.03
CA SER A 148 19.44 9.06 15.72
C SER A 148 20.24 10.37 15.57
N GLU A 149 19.78 11.31 14.74
CA GLU A 149 20.27 12.67 14.63
C GLU A 149 19.39 13.69 15.40
N ASN A 150 18.51 13.19 16.28
CA ASN A 150 17.54 13.99 17.04
C ASN A 150 16.53 14.76 16.16
N GLN A 151 16.34 14.35 14.90
CA GLN A 151 15.29 14.90 14.07
C GLN A 151 13.95 14.26 14.46
N ARG A 152 12.93 15.10 14.70
CA ARG A 152 11.57 14.69 15.01
C ARG A 152 10.66 14.99 13.83
N ALA A 153 9.84 14.02 13.45
CA ALA A 153 8.86 14.22 12.39
C ALA A 153 7.59 14.81 13.00
N ASP A 154 7.37 16.11 12.87
CA ASP A 154 6.14 16.78 13.33
C ASP A 154 4.93 16.32 12.52
N TYR A 155 4.28 15.25 13.02
CA TYR A 155 3.16 14.62 12.35
C TYR A 155 1.84 15.36 12.61
N PRO A 156 1.17 15.93 11.58
CA PRO A 156 0.06 16.88 11.74
C PRO A 156 -1.27 16.29 12.25
N ARG A 157 -1.37 14.99 12.57
CA ARG A 157 -2.56 14.30 13.08
C ARG A 157 -3.82 14.59 12.24
N PHE A 158 -3.75 14.32 10.96
CA PHE A 158 -4.75 14.69 9.94
C PHE A 158 -6.17 14.24 10.26
N PHE A 159 -6.35 13.07 10.88
CA PHE A 159 -7.65 12.59 11.29
C PHE A 159 -8.23 13.47 12.39
N ARG A 160 -7.46 13.75 13.44
CA ARG A 160 -7.93 14.56 14.60
C ARG A 160 -8.34 15.96 14.18
N LYS A 161 -7.62 16.59 13.24
CA LYS A 161 -7.99 17.92 12.70
C LYS A 161 -9.37 17.95 12.03
N LEU A 162 -9.81 16.86 11.45
CA LEU A 162 -11.09 16.78 10.72
C LEU A 162 -12.14 15.91 11.45
N GLU A 163 -11.83 15.39 12.62
CA GLU A 163 -12.69 14.46 13.37
C GLU A 163 -14.07 15.04 13.67
N THR A 164 -14.13 16.25 14.21
CA THR A 164 -15.40 16.93 14.54
C THR A 164 -16.27 17.15 13.29
N LYS A 165 -15.64 17.57 12.18
CA LYS A 165 -16.32 17.75 10.89
C LYS A 165 -16.83 16.43 10.33
N LEU A 166 -16.05 15.36 10.47
CA LEU A 166 -16.42 14.02 10.04
C LEU A 166 -17.58 13.48 10.87
N ALA A 167 -17.51 13.58 12.21
CA ALA A 167 -18.56 13.14 13.13
C ALA A 167 -19.89 13.87 12.87
N LYS A 168 -19.86 15.18 12.61
CA LYS A 168 -21.05 15.94 12.21
C LYS A 168 -21.67 15.42 10.92
N ALA A 169 -20.83 15.18 9.88
CA ALA A 169 -21.32 14.68 8.60
C ALA A 169 -21.84 13.25 8.69
N GLN A 170 -21.25 12.39 9.53
CA GLN A 170 -21.73 11.03 9.77
C GLN A 170 -23.07 11.01 10.52
N ARG A 171 -23.25 11.85 11.55
CA ARG A 171 -24.53 12.02 12.24
C ARG A 171 -25.63 12.56 11.31
N GLU A 172 -25.28 13.49 10.41
CA GLU A 172 -26.20 13.96 9.37
C GLU A 172 -26.60 12.82 8.44
N LEU A 173 -25.64 11.98 8.00
CA LEU A 173 -25.88 10.84 7.13
C LEU A 173 -26.80 9.78 7.78
N SER A 174 -26.57 9.47 9.06
CA SER A 174 -27.36 8.45 9.79
C SER A 174 -28.84 8.81 9.93
N ARG A 175 -29.17 10.10 9.91
CA ARG A 175 -30.56 10.62 10.02
C ARG A 175 -31.30 10.65 8.67
N LYS A 176 -30.61 10.37 7.54
CA LYS A 176 -31.24 10.41 6.20
C LYS A 176 -31.79 9.03 5.82
N VAL A 177 -32.89 9.04 5.09
CA VAL A 177 -33.45 7.82 4.51
C VAL A 177 -32.45 7.22 3.52
N LYS A 178 -32.03 5.97 3.74
CA LYS A 178 -31.06 5.27 2.89
C LYS A 178 -31.49 5.29 1.43
N PHE A 179 -30.52 5.52 0.55
CA PHE A 179 -30.69 5.58 -0.90
C PHE A 179 -31.47 6.79 -1.44
N SER A 180 -32.00 7.68 -0.60
CA SER A 180 -32.61 8.94 -1.05
C SER A 180 -31.54 9.85 -1.70
N SER A 181 -31.97 10.84 -2.49
CA SER A 181 -31.09 11.84 -3.09
C SER A 181 -30.26 12.59 -2.01
N ASN A 182 -30.90 12.98 -0.91
CA ASN A 182 -30.23 13.66 0.19
C ASN A 182 -29.24 12.75 0.93
N TRP A 183 -29.54 11.45 1.09
CA TRP A 183 -28.60 10.49 1.64
C TRP A 183 -27.36 10.35 0.74
N ASN A 184 -27.55 10.25 -0.58
CA ASN A 184 -26.45 10.15 -1.54
C ASN A 184 -25.55 11.40 -1.52
N LYS A 185 -26.14 12.60 -1.44
CA LYS A 185 -25.38 13.87 -1.31
C LYS A 185 -24.56 13.89 -0.02
N THR A 186 -25.15 13.49 1.11
CA THR A 186 -24.45 13.48 2.40
C THR A 186 -23.39 12.39 2.47
N LYS A 187 -23.64 11.21 1.89
CA LYS A 187 -22.65 10.14 1.73
C LYS A 187 -21.42 10.62 0.96
N LEU A 188 -21.62 11.38 -0.12
CA LEU A 188 -20.53 11.97 -0.88
C LEU A 188 -19.73 12.99 -0.03
N LYS A 189 -20.39 13.79 0.81
CA LYS A 189 -19.74 14.72 1.75
C LYS A 189 -18.84 13.97 2.73
N VAL A 190 -19.32 12.88 3.35
CA VAL A 190 -18.53 12.01 4.23
C VAL A 190 -17.33 11.42 3.48
N ALA A 191 -17.55 10.89 2.28
CA ALA A 191 -16.49 10.31 1.45
C ALA A 191 -15.40 11.33 1.09
N LYS A 192 -15.78 12.58 0.78
CA LYS A 192 -14.83 13.68 0.51
C LYS A 192 -13.96 14.00 1.73
N ILE A 193 -14.53 14.03 2.95
CA ILE A 193 -13.77 14.27 4.17
C ILE A 193 -12.74 13.16 4.40
N HIS A 194 -13.14 11.90 4.30
CA HIS A 194 -12.21 10.75 4.38
C HIS A 194 -11.12 10.81 3.31
N GLN A 195 -11.48 11.21 2.09
CA GLN A 195 -10.52 11.39 1.00
C GLN A 195 -9.49 12.48 1.32
N THR A 196 -9.92 13.62 1.86
CA THR A 196 -9.02 14.70 2.28
C THR A 196 -8.03 14.21 3.32
N ILE A 197 -8.51 13.55 4.40
CA ILE A 197 -7.65 12.97 5.44
C ILE A 197 -6.61 12.02 4.83
N LYS A 198 -7.07 11.09 3.98
CA LYS A 198 -6.20 10.11 3.32
C LYS A 198 -5.15 10.76 2.42
N ASN A 199 -5.56 11.75 1.62
CA ASN A 199 -4.67 12.40 0.66
C ASN A 199 -3.62 13.27 1.38
N SER A 200 -4.03 14.05 2.40
CA SER A 200 -3.11 14.88 3.20
C SER A 200 -2.06 14.01 3.92
N ARG A 201 -2.51 12.90 4.55
CA ARG A 201 -1.59 11.94 5.16
C ARG A 201 -0.61 11.37 4.15
N LYS A 202 -1.12 10.93 3.01
CA LYS A 202 -0.30 10.33 1.95
C LYS A 202 0.73 11.31 1.42
N ASP A 203 0.35 12.56 1.17
CA ASP A 203 1.25 13.61 0.68
C ASP A 203 2.38 13.88 1.69
N PHE A 204 2.04 14.07 2.96
CA PHE A 204 3.02 14.26 4.04
C PHE A 204 4.03 13.09 4.11
N LEU A 205 3.52 11.85 4.17
CA LEU A 205 4.38 10.67 4.27
C LEU A 205 5.24 10.45 3.02
N HIS A 206 4.73 10.84 1.84
CA HIS A 206 5.52 10.80 0.61
C HIS A 206 6.67 11.80 0.62
N LYS A 207 6.44 13.04 1.10
CA LYS A 207 7.47 14.06 1.21
C LYS A 207 8.54 13.64 2.21
N LEU A 208 8.12 13.27 3.42
CA LEU A 208 9.02 12.86 4.49
C LEU A 208 9.85 11.61 4.10
N SER A 209 9.22 10.58 3.54
CA SER A 209 9.95 9.39 3.10
C SER A 209 10.90 9.68 1.93
N ASN A 210 10.58 10.67 1.07
CA ASN A 210 11.48 11.08 -0.02
C ASN A 210 12.70 11.81 0.54
N GLU A 211 12.52 12.69 1.49
CA GLU A 211 13.59 13.40 2.18
C GLU A 211 14.59 12.42 2.80
N LEU A 212 14.11 11.47 3.60
CA LEU A 212 14.96 10.46 4.26
C LEU A 212 15.72 9.59 3.27
N VAL A 213 15.04 9.04 2.26
CA VAL A 213 15.74 8.17 1.28
C VAL A 213 16.68 8.96 0.35
N THR A 214 16.51 10.27 0.23
CA THR A 214 17.46 11.11 -0.48
C THR A 214 18.69 11.37 0.37
N LYS A 215 18.50 11.68 1.65
CA LYS A 215 19.56 12.05 2.59
C LYS A 215 20.42 10.85 3.00
N TYR A 216 19.82 9.70 3.35
CA TYR A 216 20.53 8.54 3.91
C TYR A 216 20.69 7.39 2.93
N ASN A 217 21.79 6.63 3.07
CA ASN A 217 22.07 5.43 2.28
C ASN A 217 21.42 4.18 2.88
N ALA A 218 21.33 4.12 4.21
CA ALA A 218 20.58 3.09 4.90
C ALA A 218 19.69 3.70 6.00
N ILE A 219 18.48 3.17 6.12
CA ILE A 219 17.50 3.57 7.14
C ILE A 219 17.16 2.33 7.95
N ILE A 220 17.42 2.42 9.26
CA ILE A 220 17.20 1.33 10.20
C ILE A 220 15.96 1.62 11.03
N LEU A 221 15.10 0.63 11.22
CA LEU A 221 13.88 0.76 12.01
C LEU A 221 13.50 -0.58 12.65
N GLU A 222 12.68 -0.55 13.69
CA GLU A 222 12.16 -1.75 14.33
C GLU A 222 11.05 -2.42 13.49
N ASP A 223 10.98 -3.76 13.56
CA ASP A 223 9.88 -4.52 12.94
C ASP A 223 8.67 -4.60 13.87
N LEU A 224 7.99 -3.47 14.04
CA LEU A 224 6.88 -3.34 14.97
C LEU A 224 5.60 -4.02 14.50
N ASN A 225 4.96 -4.78 15.39
CA ASN A 225 3.62 -5.32 15.18
C ASN A 225 2.53 -4.27 15.45
N MET A 226 2.32 -3.36 14.49
CA MET A 226 1.33 -2.29 14.60
C MET A 226 -0.10 -2.79 14.86
N LYS A 227 -0.46 -3.98 14.39
CA LYS A 227 -1.77 -4.58 14.63
C LYS A 227 -1.92 -4.98 16.10
N GLY A 228 -0.90 -5.61 16.67
CA GLY A 228 -0.88 -5.96 18.10
C GLY A 228 -0.93 -4.72 19.00
N MET A 229 -0.12 -3.68 18.69
CA MET A 229 -0.13 -2.42 19.44
C MET A 229 -1.48 -1.70 19.39
N SER A 230 -2.19 -1.75 18.26
CA SER A 230 -3.52 -1.17 18.12
C SER A 230 -4.56 -1.80 19.04
N GLY A 231 -4.47 -3.12 19.26
CA GLY A 231 -5.42 -3.88 20.09
C GLY A 231 -5.08 -3.84 21.60
N ALA A 232 -3.80 -4.03 21.94
CA ALA A 232 -3.38 -4.26 23.32
C ALA A 232 -3.46 -3.02 24.23
N LEU A 233 -3.32 -1.81 23.69
CA LEU A 233 -3.13 -0.58 24.47
C LEU A 233 -4.24 0.46 24.28
N ASN A 234 -5.37 0.09 23.67
CA ASN A 234 -6.44 1.04 23.27
C ASN A 234 -5.95 2.24 22.42
N PHE A 235 -4.75 2.15 21.84
CA PHE A 235 -4.17 3.19 20.99
C PHE A 235 -4.62 3.10 19.52
N GLY A 236 -5.62 2.29 19.20
CA GLY A 236 -6.07 2.02 17.84
C GLY A 236 -6.29 3.27 16.99
N LYS A 237 -6.85 4.33 17.59
CA LYS A 237 -7.06 5.62 16.93
C LYS A 237 -5.74 6.33 16.61
N SER A 238 -4.82 6.37 17.55
CA SER A 238 -3.51 7.02 17.37
C SER A 238 -2.63 6.27 16.38
N VAL A 239 -2.58 4.94 16.49
CA VAL A 239 -1.85 4.06 15.55
C VAL A 239 -2.44 4.16 14.14
N ALA A 240 -3.77 4.17 14.00
CA ALA A 240 -4.43 4.32 12.71
C ALA A 240 -4.22 5.71 12.09
N ASP A 241 -4.17 6.76 12.91
CA ASP A 241 -3.92 8.13 12.44
C ASP A 241 -2.45 8.33 12.05
N ASN A 242 -1.50 7.76 12.79
CA ASN A 242 -0.07 7.94 12.58
C ASN A 242 0.42 7.48 11.20
N GLY A 243 -0.07 6.35 10.68
CA GLY A 243 0.26 5.88 9.33
C GLY A 243 1.65 5.24 9.19
N TRP A 244 2.28 4.78 10.29
CA TRP A 244 3.61 4.16 10.33
C TRP A 244 3.79 3.05 9.27
N ARG A 245 2.85 2.12 9.16
CA ARG A 245 2.92 1.05 8.15
C ARG A 245 2.99 1.59 6.71
N MET A 246 2.25 2.67 6.43
CA MET A 246 2.30 3.31 5.11
C MET A 246 3.66 3.97 4.90
N PHE A 247 4.20 4.63 5.91
CA PHE A 247 5.49 5.28 5.89
C PHE A 247 6.63 4.27 5.65
N THR A 248 6.69 3.19 6.43
CA THR A 248 7.71 2.14 6.27
C THR A 248 7.64 1.46 4.91
N THR A 249 6.43 1.22 4.38
CA THR A 249 6.25 0.73 3.00
C THR A 249 6.80 1.72 1.97
N MET A 250 6.59 3.04 2.18
CA MET A 250 7.14 4.07 1.29
C MET A 250 8.67 4.13 1.35
N LEU A 251 9.26 4.00 2.53
CA LEU A 251 10.72 3.91 2.68
C LEU A 251 11.27 2.71 1.91
N GLN A 252 10.71 1.53 2.11
CA GLN A 252 11.17 0.30 1.48
C GLN A 252 11.22 0.39 -0.04
N TYR A 253 10.11 0.71 -0.71
CA TYR A 253 10.12 0.72 -2.18
C TYR A 253 10.94 1.88 -2.76
N LYS A 254 11.00 3.04 -2.09
CA LYS A 254 11.81 4.16 -2.55
C LYS A 254 13.30 3.90 -2.39
N SER A 255 13.71 3.28 -1.29
CA SER A 255 15.10 2.88 -1.07
C SER A 255 15.55 1.88 -2.14
N ILE A 256 14.75 0.84 -2.42
CA ILE A 256 15.02 -0.10 -3.52
C ILE A 256 15.19 0.64 -4.86
N PHE A 257 14.32 1.61 -5.12
CA PHE A 257 14.35 2.38 -6.36
C PHE A 257 15.61 3.23 -6.52
N LEU A 258 16.19 3.69 -5.41
CA LEU A 258 17.44 4.47 -5.39
C LEU A 258 18.70 3.62 -5.16
N GLY A 259 18.57 2.29 -5.07
CA GLY A 259 19.68 1.40 -4.74
C GLY A 259 20.13 1.49 -3.28
N LYS A 260 19.28 1.99 -2.38
CA LYS A 260 19.53 2.17 -0.95
C LYS A 260 18.85 1.08 -0.12
N GLN A 261 19.14 1.02 1.17
CA GLN A 261 18.68 -0.06 2.03
C GLN A 261 17.71 0.45 3.11
N VAL A 262 16.73 -0.39 3.46
CA VAL A 262 15.92 -0.27 4.66
C VAL A 262 16.05 -1.57 5.42
N ILE A 263 16.61 -1.51 6.61
CA ILE A 263 16.85 -2.66 7.47
C ILE A 263 15.87 -2.60 8.63
N LYS A 264 15.28 -3.74 8.96
CA LYS A 264 14.45 -3.91 10.13
C LYS A 264 15.19 -4.75 11.14
N ILE A 265 15.40 -4.19 12.32
CA ILE A 265 15.96 -4.93 13.44
C ILE A 265 14.88 -5.75 14.14
N ASP A 266 15.31 -6.73 14.94
CA ASP A 266 14.39 -7.56 15.70
C ASP A 266 13.54 -6.72 16.66
N LYS A 267 12.24 -6.98 16.67
CA LYS A 267 11.24 -6.33 17.54
C LYS A 267 11.46 -6.56 19.04
N TRP A 268 12.26 -7.58 19.41
CA TRP A 268 12.60 -7.90 20.81
C TRP A 268 13.87 -7.25 21.28
N PHE A 269 14.62 -6.59 20.40
CA PHE A 269 15.78 -5.82 20.80
C PHE A 269 15.37 -4.69 21.77
N PRO A 270 15.98 -4.62 22.98
CA PRO A 270 15.54 -3.66 24.00
C PRO A 270 16.10 -2.25 23.74
N SER A 271 15.80 -1.67 22.57
CA SER A 271 16.34 -0.39 22.10
C SER A 271 16.22 0.74 23.11
N SER A 272 15.07 0.87 23.78
CA SER A 272 14.81 1.93 24.78
C SER A 272 15.43 1.64 26.15
N LYS A 273 15.75 0.38 26.47
CA LYS A 273 16.36 -0.03 27.75
C LYS A 273 17.88 -0.10 27.72
N THR A 274 18.48 -0.16 26.53
CA THR A 274 19.93 -0.21 26.33
C THR A 274 20.51 1.19 26.39
N CYS A 275 21.61 1.38 27.10
CA CYS A 275 22.33 2.65 27.11
C CYS A 275 23.11 2.84 25.81
N SER A 276 22.89 3.92 25.09
CA SER A 276 23.59 4.21 23.83
C SER A 276 25.09 4.57 24.03
N PHE A 277 25.54 4.83 25.28
CA PHE A 277 26.91 5.12 25.58
C PHE A 277 27.74 3.90 26.00
N CYS A 278 27.18 3.04 26.88
CA CYS A 278 27.92 1.93 27.46
C CYS A 278 27.34 0.55 27.16
N GLY A 279 26.18 0.46 26.53
CA GLY A 279 25.54 -0.81 26.22
C GLY A 279 24.82 -1.51 27.38
N THR A 280 24.92 -0.99 28.64
CA THR A 280 24.22 -1.59 29.77
C THR A 280 22.71 -1.58 29.58
N ILE A 281 22.08 -2.72 29.89
CA ILE A 281 20.63 -2.89 29.72
C ILE A 281 19.95 -2.75 31.06
N LYS A 282 19.00 -1.82 31.19
CA LYS A 282 18.17 -1.68 32.38
C LYS A 282 17.14 -2.80 32.48
N ALA A 283 17.01 -3.39 33.66
CA ALA A 283 15.96 -4.37 33.94
C ALA A 283 14.56 -3.75 33.79
N GLU A 284 14.38 -2.55 34.35
CA GLU A 284 13.09 -1.85 34.32
C GLU A 284 13.25 -0.42 33.81
N LEU A 285 12.31 0.02 32.99
CA LEU A 285 12.18 1.40 32.53
C LEU A 285 10.71 1.74 32.43
N ALA A 286 10.28 2.73 33.20
CA ALA A 286 8.88 3.16 33.21
C ALA A 286 8.43 3.67 31.83
N LEU A 287 7.25 3.26 31.38
CA LEU A 287 6.71 3.66 30.09
C LEU A 287 6.51 5.17 29.94
N TYR A 288 6.18 5.84 31.05
CA TYR A 288 5.97 7.28 31.08
C TYR A 288 7.27 8.10 31.15
N SER A 289 8.41 7.47 31.47
CA SER A 289 9.70 8.16 31.50
C SER A 289 10.07 8.68 30.11
N ARG A 290 10.43 9.95 30.04
CA ARG A 290 10.93 10.60 28.81
C ARG A 290 12.44 10.69 28.76
N VAL A 291 13.09 10.57 29.91
CA VAL A 291 14.54 10.63 30.05
C VAL A 291 15.04 9.25 30.40
N TYR A 292 16.06 8.80 29.69
CA TYR A 292 16.88 7.65 30.03
C TYR A 292 18.07 8.14 30.87
N LYS A 293 18.26 7.60 32.05
CA LYS A 293 19.40 7.88 32.91
C LYS A 293 20.27 6.64 32.99
N CYS A 294 21.55 6.74 32.67
CA CYS A 294 22.49 5.61 32.73
C CYS A 294 22.83 5.29 34.19
N ASP A 295 22.77 3.99 34.54
CA ASP A 295 23.09 3.55 35.91
C ASP A 295 24.61 3.56 36.18
N GLU A 296 25.44 3.37 35.14
CA GLU A 296 26.90 3.33 35.25
C GLU A 296 27.52 4.73 35.25
N TYR A 297 27.10 5.60 34.33
CA TYR A 297 27.71 6.89 34.08
C TYR A 297 26.85 8.07 34.55
N ASN A 298 25.67 7.82 35.08
CA ASN A 298 24.71 8.85 35.55
C ASN A 298 24.35 9.89 34.45
N SER A 299 24.65 9.58 33.18
CA SER A 299 24.33 10.45 32.04
C SER A 299 22.83 10.38 31.70
N GLU A 300 22.27 11.50 31.31
CA GLU A 300 20.85 11.62 30.94
C GLU A 300 20.70 11.92 29.46
N ILE A 301 19.78 11.23 28.79
CA ILE A 301 19.46 11.42 27.37
C ILE A 301 17.95 11.25 27.19
N ASP A 302 17.37 11.92 26.18
CA ASP A 302 15.99 11.65 25.77
C ASP A 302 15.83 10.15 25.41
N LYS A 303 14.78 9.52 25.93
CA LYS A 303 14.58 8.07 25.79
C LYS A 303 14.42 7.62 24.33
N ASP A 304 13.66 8.40 23.54
CA ASP A 304 13.37 8.07 22.14
C ASP A 304 14.63 8.32 21.28
N LEU A 305 15.45 9.34 21.61
CA LEU A 305 16.75 9.56 21.00
C LEU A 305 17.74 8.42 21.33
N ASN A 306 17.81 8.00 22.62
CA ASN A 306 18.62 6.86 23.02
C ASN A 306 18.25 5.60 22.22
N ALA A 307 16.95 5.30 22.10
CA ALA A 307 16.46 4.16 21.33
C ALA A 307 16.86 4.26 19.85
N SER A 308 16.70 5.42 19.22
CA SER A 308 17.05 5.62 17.82
C SER A 308 18.54 5.46 17.52
N ILE A 309 19.41 5.85 18.45
CA ILE A 309 20.87 5.62 18.37
C ILE A 309 21.16 4.13 18.44
N ASN A 310 20.56 3.40 19.38
CA ASN A 310 20.74 1.95 19.52
C ASN A 310 20.24 1.20 18.28
N ILE A 311 19.08 1.60 17.72
CA ILE A 311 18.56 1.05 16.47
C ILE A 311 19.57 1.24 15.33
N ARG A 312 20.19 2.42 15.22
CA ARG A 312 21.22 2.70 14.21
C ARG A 312 22.43 1.78 14.36
N GLU A 313 22.96 1.63 15.57
CA GLU A 313 24.18 0.83 15.80
C GLU A 313 23.95 -0.66 15.49
N VAL A 314 22.85 -1.24 15.95
CA VAL A 314 22.49 -2.63 15.58
C VAL A 314 22.34 -2.79 14.07
N GLY A 315 21.73 -1.82 13.40
CA GLY A 315 21.60 -1.85 11.94
C GLY A 315 22.94 -1.69 11.22
N ARG A 316 23.88 -0.95 11.79
CA ARG A 316 25.25 -0.82 11.26
C ARG A 316 26.00 -2.16 11.31
N GLU A 317 25.87 -2.90 12.40
CA GLU A 317 26.42 -4.26 12.50
C GLU A 317 25.84 -5.20 11.43
N LEU A 318 24.52 -5.15 11.21
CA LEU A 318 23.85 -5.96 10.18
C LEU A 318 24.24 -5.58 8.75
N LEU A 319 24.76 -4.38 8.51
CA LEU A 319 25.26 -3.95 7.19
C LEU A 319 26.70 -4.39 6.94
N ALA A 320 27.48 -4.64 8.00
CA ALA A 320 28.88 -5.03 7.90
C ALA A 320 29.08 -6.52 7.55
N TYR A 321 28.02 -7.31 7.65
CA TYR A 321 27.96 -8.73 7.24
C TYR A 321 27.22 -8.90 5.91
#